data_80a90e23b5db1685dc5e844c35a982ed
#
_entry.id   80a90e23b5db1685dc5e844c35a982ed
#
_cell.length_a   1.000
_cell.length_b   1.000
_cell.length_c   1.000
_cell.angle_alpha   90.00
_cell.angle_beta   90.00
_cell.angle_gamma   90.00
#
_symmetry.space_group_name_H-M   'P 1'
#
loop_
_entity.id
_entity.type
_entity.pdbx_description
1 polymer ?
#
loop_
_entity_poly.entity_id
_entity_poly.type
_entity_poly.pdbx_seq_one_letter_code
_entity_poly.pdbx_strand_id
1 'polypeptide(L)'
;PGFLDNRGACINIANAVNIKATLNAAANARIGVAEAARFPKLSFMGILGLGGSQPDDIFDLGNLSAIALPRLQWNLLDFGRTAASIDQAESARDEAEARYVEVVLGALRDAEQSLARFGQQRANVAALAQISRQADTAAELNEQRRAAGVISQGELNTSIRQREQARANLDRAIAAMTNGWIAIQKSLGLGWANLPAGQTTVVESATVDRDRAGRSNSN
;
A
#
# COMPACT_ATOMS: atom_id res chain seq x y z
N PRO A 1 19.01 4.54 -2.06
CA PRO A 1 18.16 5.53 -1.53
C PRO A 1 16.75 5.01 -1.68
N GLY A 2 16.13 4.67 -0.53
CA GLY A 2 14.98 3.82 -0.36
C GLY A 2 13.75 4.28 -1.12
N PHE A 3 13.37 3.50 -2.06
CA PHE A 3 12.00 3.41 -2.53
C PHE A 3 11.22 2.78 -1.37
N LEU A 4 10.80 3.63 -0.43
CA LEU A 4 9.89 3.23 0.63
C LEU A 4 8.62 2.75 -0.08
N ASP A 5 8.44 1.44 -0.01
CA ASP A 5 7.23 0.74 -0.42
C ASP A 5 6.01 1.42 0.22
N ASN A 6 5.36 2.28 -0.54
CA ASN A 6 4.20 3.07 -0.15
C ASN A 6 2.93 2.18 -0.03
N ARG A 7 3.10 0.87 0.14
CA ARG A 7 2.04 -0.11 0.41
C ARG A 7 1.48 0.03 1.82
N GLY A 8 2.19 0.72 2.71
CA GLY A 8 1.72 0.97 4.08
C GLY A 8 0.65 2.06 4.20
N ALA A 9 0.48 2.94 3.20
CA ALA A 9 -0.41 4.10 3.31
C ALA A 9 -1.86 3.82 2.85
N CYS A 10 -2.18 2.63 2.37
CA CYS A 10 -3.53 2.25 1.98
C CYS A 10 -4.18 1.35 3.04
N ILE A 11 -4.04 1.71 4.30
CA ILE A 11 -4.79 1.06 5.37
C ILE A 11 -6.21 1.62 5.30
N ASN A 12 -7.08 0.86 4.64
CA ASN A 12 -8.52 1.04 4.76
C ASN A 12 -8.87 1.08 6.27
N ILE A 13 -9.67 2.05 6.70
CA ILE A 13 -10.08 2.20 8.10
C ILE A 13 -10.63 0.88 8.68
N ALA A 14 -11.33 0.08 7.85
CA ALA A 14 -11.78 -1.25 8.23
C ALA A 14 -10.61 -2.24 8.49
N ASN A 15 -9.51 -2.13 7.74
CA ASN A 15 -8.29 -2.92 8.00
C ASN A 15 -7.53 -2.40 9.23
N ALA A 16 -7.58 -1.10 9.50
CA ALA A 16 -6.95 -0.54 10.71
C ALA A 16 -7.58 -1.12 12.00
N VAL A 17 -8.90 -1.32 12.01
CA VAL A 17 -9.59 -1.99 13.14
C VAL A 17 -9.14 -3.45 13.28
N ASN A 18 -9.01 -4.19 12.19
CA ASN A 18 -8.52 -5.56 12.22
C ASN A 18 -7.04 -5.65 12.62
N ILE A 19 -6.22 -4.71 12.19
CA ILE A 19 -4.80 -4.62 12.58
C ILE A 19 -4.69 -4.35 14.10
N LYS A 20 -5.54 -3.49 14.68
CA LYS A 20 -5.57 -3.27 16.12
C LYS A 20 -5.86 -4.58 16.87
N ALA A 21 -6.88 -5.32 16.44
CA ALA A 21 -7.25 -6.57 17.08
C ALA A 21 -6.11 -7.60 17.02
N THR A 22 -5.43 -7.74 15.88
CA THR A 22 -4.33 -8.70 15.71
C THR A 22 -3.05 -8.28 16.46
N LEU A 23 -2.70 -6.99 16.47
CA LEU A 23 -1.54 -6.47 17.20
C LEU A 23 -1.72 -6.59 18.71
N ASN A 24 -2.89 -6.23 19.22
CA ASN A 24 -3.19 -6.38 20.64
C ASN A 24 -3.23 -7.85 21.06
N ALA A 25 -3.81 -8.74 20.24
CA ALA A 25 -3.81 -10.17 20.53
C ALA A 25 -2.38 -10.74 20.57
N ALA A 26 -1.51 -10.35 19.61
CA ALA A 26 -0.12 -10.79 19.59
C ALA A 26 0.69 -10.22 20.76
N ALA A 27 0.50 -8.96 21.14
CA ALA A 27 1.15 -8.34 22.27
C ALA A 27 0.73 -8.99 23.60
N ASN A 28 -0.57 -9.20 23.80
CA ASN A 28 -1.11 -9.89 24.97
C ASN A 28 -0.62 -11.33 25.06
N ALA A 29 -0.53 -12.03 23.93
CA ALA A 29 0.03 -13.40 23.92
C ALA A 29 1.52 -13.41 24.36
N ARG A 30 2.30 -12.37 24.03
CA ARG A 30 3.70 -12.25 24.48
C ARG A 30 3.81 -12.01 25.98
N ILE A 31 2.89 -11.23 26.58
CA ILE A 31 2.81 -11.05 28.02
C ILE A 31 2.51 -12.40 28.67
N GLY A 32 1.52 -13.16 28.19
CA GLY A 32 1.22 -14.49 28.69
C GLY A 32 2.41 -15.46 28.59
N VAL A 33 3.22 -15.38 27.54
CA VAL A 33 4.46 -16.18 27.40
C VAL A 33 5.51 -15.76 28.45
N ALA A 34 5.65 -14.45 28.71
CA ALA A 34 6.57 -13.94 29.75
C ALA A 34 6.10 -14.33 31.15
N GLU A 35 4.80 -14.27 31.44
CA GLU A 35 4.21 -14.77 32.70
C GLU A 35 4.39 -16.27 32.89
N ALA A 36 4.24 -17.06 31.81
CA ALA A 36 4.46 -18.50 31.85
C ALA A 36 5.88 -18.87 32.29
N ALA A 37 6.87 -17.99 32.15
CA ALA A 37 8.22 -18.21 32.62
C ALA A 37 8.34 -18.28 34.15
N ARG A 38 7.31 -17.83 34.90
CA ARG A 38 7.26 -17.99 36.39
C ARG A 38 6.97 -19.44 36.82
N PHE A 39 6.39 -20.24 35.90
CA PHE A 39 6.01 -21.61 36.20
C PHE A 39 7.06 -22.63 35.75
N PRO A 40 7.12 -23.81 36.39
CA PRO A 40 8.00 -24.87 35.93
C PRO A 40 7.63 -25.36 34.53
N LYS A 41 8.61 -25.51 33.66
CA LYS A 41 8.45 -26.07 32.30
C LYS A 41 8.73 -27.56 32.33
N LEU A 42 7.71 -28.33 31.94
CA LEU A 42 7.85 -29.77 31.73
C LEU A 42 7.99 -30.01 30.22
N SER A 43 9.11 -30.61 29.83
CA SER A 43 9.34 -31.02 28.44
C SER A 43 9.65 -32.51 28.38
N PHE A 44 9.19 -33.16 27.32
CA PHE A 44 9.46 -34.55 27.02
C PHE A 44 10.39 -34.60 25.81
N MET A 45 11.53 -35.27 25.95
CA MET A 45 12.40 -35.60 24.85
C MET A 45 12.20 -37.07 24.51
N GLY A 46 11.69 -37.34 23.30
CA GLY A 46 11.55 -38.70 22.76
C GLY A 46 12.64 -39.00 21.74
N ILE A 47 13.31 -40.14 21.90
CA ILE A 47 14.21 -40.68 20.87
C ILE A 47 13.58 -41.96 20.37
N LEU A 48 13.29 -42.01 19.08
CA LEU A 48 12.84 -43.20 18.38
C LEU A 48 14.03 -43.73 17.59
N GLY A 49 14.41 -44.97 17.86
CA GLY A 49 15.49 -45.66 17.14
C GLY A 49 14.94 -46.95 16.52
N LEU A 50 15.27 -47.17 15.26
CA LEU A 50 15.11 -48.46 14.59
C LEU A 50 16.47 -49.11 14.60
N GLY A 51 16.63 -50.22 15.30
CA GLY A 51 17.88 -50.96 15.41
C GLY A 51 17.71 -52.36 14.81
N GLY A 52 18.58 -52.69 13.84
CA GLY A 52 18.67 -54.04 13.27
C GLY A 52 20.06 -54.30 12.74
N SER A 53 20.47 -55.53 12.75
CA SER A 53 21.78 -56.00 12.23
C SER A 53 21.72 -56.34 10.73
N GLN A 54 20.51 -56.38 10.16
CA GLN A 54 20.27 -56.68 8.73
C GLN A 54 19.36 -55.62 8.10
N PRO A 55 19.47 -55.37 6.76
CA PRO A 55 18.64 -54.37 6.08
C PRO A 55 17.14 -54.60 6.15
N ASP A 56 16.71 -55.84 6.33
CA ASP A 56 15.28 -56.21 6.42
C ASP A 56 14.67 -55.94 7.81
N ASP A 57 15.51 -55.78 8.83
CA ASP A 57 15.08 -55.48 10.20
C ASP A 57 14.45 -54.08 10.38
N ILE A 58 14.62 -53.22 9.38
CA ILE A 58 14.11 -51.83 9.41
C ILE A 58 12.57 -51.82 9.37
N PHE A 59 11.94 -52.86 8.83
CA PHE A 59 10.49 -52.99 8.73
C PHE A 59 9.86 -53.82 9.88
N ASP A 60 10.69 -54.34 10.78
CA ASP A 60 10.21 -55.10 11.93
C ASP A 60 9.97 -54.19 13.14
N LEU A 61 8.68 -54.01 13.49
CA LEU A 61 8.24 -53.21 14.64
C LEU A 61 8.77 -53.75 15.98
N GLY A 62 9.24 -54.99 16.04
CA GLY A 62 9.91 -55.57 17.20
C GLY A 62 11.27 -54.94 17.56
N ASN A 63 11.91 -54.29 16.57
CA ASN A 63 13.17 -53.60 16.72
C ASN A 63 13.05 -52.09 16.98
N LEU A 64 11.82 -51.60 17.21
CA LEU A 64 11.55 -50.22 17.56
C LEU A 64 11.88 -49.95 19.03
N SER A 65 12.91 -49.16 19.29
CA SER A 65 13.22 -48.66 20.62
C SER A 65 12.72 -47.23 20.78
N ALA A 66 11.88 -46.99 21.78
CA ALA A 66 11.39 -45.66 22.12
C ALA A 66 11.84 -45.33 23.56
N ILE A 67 12.55 -44.20 23.68
CA ILE A 67 12.95 -43.69 25.01
C ILE A 67 12.31 -42.31 25.17
N ALA A 68 11.49 -42.13 26.22
CA ALA A 68 10.92 -40.86 26.59
C ALA A 68 11.53 -40.38 27.92
N LEU A 69 12.18 -39.21 27.88
CA LEU A 69 12.81 -38.61 29.05
C LEU A 69 12.04 -37.33 29.42
N PRO A 70 11.36 -37.32 30.59
CA PRO A 70 10.78 -36.08 31.10
C PRO A 70 11.88 -35.17 31.64
N ARG A 71 11.84 -33.89 31.30
CA ARG A 71 12.73 -32.86 31.80
C ARG A 71 11.90 -31.73 32.43
N LEU A 72 12.10 -31.50 33.72
CA LEU A 72 11.56 -30.38 34.46
C LEU A 72 12.60 -29.28 34.58
N GLN A 73 12.25 -28.10 34.16
CA GLN A 73 13.12 -26.92 34.27
C GLN A 73 12.33 -25.79 34.96
N TRP A 74 12.86 -25.28 36.05
CA TRP A 74 12.27 -24.20 36.81
C TRP A 74 13.33 -23.23 37.32
N ASN A 75 13.16 -21.95 37.10
CA ASN A 75 14.04 -20.89 37.57
C ASN A 75 13.49 -20.34 38.90
N LEU A 76 13.81 -21.01 40.02
CA LEU A 76 13.36 -20.58 41.33
C LEU A 76 14.01 -19.27 41.81
N LEU A 77 15.27 -19.03 41.40
CA LEU A 77 16.07 -17.87 41.80
C LEU A 77 16.52 -17.15 40.52
N ASP A 78 15.72 -16.17 40.08
CA ASP A 78 15.99 -15.38 38.86
C ASP A 78 16.35 -13.92 39.16
N PHE A 79 16.36 -13.52 40.43
CA PHE A 79 16.72 -12.18 40.88
C PHE A 79 15.92 -11.07 40.15
N GLY A 80 14.64 -11.29 39.86
CA GLY A 80 13.77 -10.34 39.21
C GLY A 80 13.85 -10.33 37.68
N ARG A 81 14.59 -11.21 37.04
CA ARG A 81 14.72 -11.29 35.58
C ARG A 81 13.36 -11.55 34.91
N THR A 82 12.56 -12.45 35.44
CA THR A 82 11.23 -12.75 34.91
C THR A 82 10.30 -11.56 35.10
N ALA A 83 10.34 -10.84 36.20
CA ALA A 83 9.56 -9.62 36.41
C ALA A 83 9.94 -8.55 35.37
N ALA A 84 11.23 -8.28 35.19
CA ALA A 84 11.71 -7.34 34.18
C ALA A 84 11.32 -7.75 32.74
N SER A 85 11.24 -9.06 32.43
CA SER A 85 10.78 -9.57 31.13
C SER A 85 9.28 -9.32 30.92
N ILE A 86 8.47 -9.40 31.97
CA ILE A 86 7.05 -9.07 31.91
C ILE A 86 6.85 -7.57 31.71
N ASP A 87 7.56 -6.73 32.49
CA ASP A 87 7.51 -5.28 32.35
C ASP A 87 7.94 -4.83 30.93
N GLN A 88 8.92 -5.51 30.36
CA GLN A 88 9.33 -5.29 28.97
C GLN A 88 8.23 -5.68 27.96
N ALA A 89 7.54 -6.79 28.16
CA ALA A 89 6.45 -7.21 27.30
C ALA A 89 5.23 -6.29 27.42
N GLU A 90 4.93 -5.75 28.61
CA GLU A 90 3.90 -4.76 28.83
C GLU A 90 4.24 -3.43 28.14
N SER A 91 5.47 -2.95 28.31
CA SER A 91 5.96 -1.75 27.63
C SER A 91 5.90 -1.87 26.10
N ALA A 92 6.21 -3.05 25.56
CA ALA A 92 6.11 -3.33 24.13
C ALA A 92 4.65 -3.32 23.64
N ARG A 93 3.67 -3.72 24.46
CA ARG A 93 2.24 -3.59 24.16
C ARG A 93 1.84 -2.11 24.11
N ASP A 94 2.27 -1.31 25.09
CA ASP A 94 1.94 0.12 25.16
C ASP A 94 2.55 0.88 23.96
N GLU A 95 3.78 0.52 23.56
CA GLU A 95 4.40 1.03 22.33
C GLU A 95 3.58 0.68 21.08
N ALA A 96 3.11 -0.57 20.98
CA ALA A 96 2.28 -1.00 19.84
C ALA A 96 0.95 -0.25 19.79
N GLU A 97 0.34 0.06 20.94
CA GLU A 97 -0.87 0.87 21.03
C GLU A 97 -0.64 2.31 20.59
N ALA A 98 0.44 2.93 21.04
CA ALA A 98 0.82 4.29 20.64
C ALA A 98 1.09 4.36 19.12
N ARG A 99 1.80 3.40 18.55
CA ARG A 99 2.01 3.30 17.09
C ARG A 99 0.71 3.14 16.30
N TYR A 100 -0.23 2.37 16.83
CA TYR A 100 -1.55 2.26 16.19
C TYR A 100 -2.25 3.61 16.11
N VAL A 101 -2.27 4.38 17.21
CA VAL A 101 -2.86 5.73 17.25
C VAL A 101 -2.17 6.65 16.23
N GLU A 102 -0.85 6.61 16.15
CA GLU A 102 -0.08 7.37 15.16
C GLU A 102 -0.48 7.05 13.72
N VAL A 103 -0.61 5.75 13.39
CA VAL A 103 -1.01 5.30 12.05
C VAL A 103 -2.43 5.77 11.71
N VAL A 104 -3.37 5.69 12.65
CA VAL A 104 -4.75 6.16 12.44
C VAL A 104 -4.80 7.66 12.22
N LEU A 105 -4.12 8.44 13.04
CA LEU A 105 -4.03 9.89 12.89
C LEU A 105 -3.33 10.29 11.60
N GLY A 106 -2.30 9.54 11.18
CA GLY A 106 -1.63 9.71 9.91
C GLY A 106 -2.59 9.49 8.72
N ALA A 107 -3.34 8.39 8.74
CA ALA A 107 -4.32 8.08 7.70
C ALA A 107 -5.43 9.14 7.60
N LEU A 108 -5.92 9.64 8.74
CA LEU A 108 -6.92 10.71 8.78
C LEU A 108 -6.36 12.01 8.19
N ARG A 109 -5.15 12.38 8.57
CA ARG A 109 -4.46 13.55 8.00
C ARG A 109 -4.30 13.45 6.49
N ASP A 110 -3.89 12.29 5.98
CA ASP A 110 -3.72 12.06 4.54
C ASP A 110 -5.05 12.18 3.79
N ALA A 111 -6.14 11.67 4.36
CA ALA A 111 -7.48 11.81 3.80
C ALA A 111 -7.94 13.28 3.76
N GLU A 112 -7.79 14.01 4.88
CA GLU A 112 -8.14 15.44 4.93
C GLU A 112 -7.31 16.28 3.97
N GLN A 113 -6.01 16.05 3.89
CA GLN A 113 -5.13 16.76 2.97
C GLN A 113 -5.47 16.47 1.50
N SER A 114 -5.79 15.22 1.17
CA SER A 114 -6.17 14.85 -0.20
C SER A 114 -7.48 15.51 -0.62
N LEU A 115 -8.47 15.58 0.26
CA LEU A 115 -9.73 16.28 0.04
C LEU A 115 -9.54 17.80 -0.13
N ALA A 116 -8.75 18.42 0.75
CA ALA A 116 -8.47 19.86 0.67
C ALA A 116 -7.74 20.22 -0.65
N ARG A 117 -6.72 19.44 -1.03
CA ARG A 117 -5.99 19.63 -2.30
C ARG A 117 -6.91 19.48 -3.51
N PHE A 118 -7.77 18.48 -3.51
CA PHE A 118 -8.72 18.28 -4.61
C PHE A 118 -9.71 19.44 -4.73
N GLY A 119 -10.21 19.97 -3.60
CA GLY A 119 -11.06 21.16 -3.59
C GLY A 119 -10.36 22.36 -4.24
N GLN A 120 -9.10 22.62 -3.91
CA GLN A 120 -8.30 23.69 -4.52
C GLN A 120 -8.04 23.43 -6.02
N GLN A 121 -7.74 22.19 -6.40
CA GLN A 121 -7.53 21.82 -7.80
C GLN A 121 -8.78 22.06 -8.65
N ARG A 122 -9.97 21.73 -8.13
CA ARG A 122 -11.24 22.03 -8.80
C ARG A 122 -11.44 23.55 -9.03
N ALA A 123 -11.18 24.35 -8.00
CA ALA A 123 -11.27 25.81 -8.12
C ALA A 123 -10.26 26.36 -9.15
N ASN A 124 -9.04 25.84 -9.15
CA ASN A 124 -7.99 26.20 -10.11
C ASN A 124 -8.39 25.86 -11.55
N VAL A 125 -8.94 24.66 -11.79
CA VAL A 125 -9.45 24.28 -13.12
C VAL A 125 -10.56 25.22 -13.58
N ALA A 126 -11.48 25.60 -12.70
CA ALA A 126 -12.56 26.54 -13.05
C ALA A 126 -12.01 27.92 -13.44
N ALA A 127 -11.02 28.44 -12.71
CA ALA A 127 -10.38 29.72 -13.01
C ALA A 127 -9.60 29.66 -14.34
N LEU A 128 -8.79 28.61 -14.55
CA LEU A 128 -8.01 28.45 -15.78
C LEU A 128 -8.90 28.20 -17.00
N ALA A 129 -10.05 27.53 -16.85
CA ALA A 129 -11.04 27.39 -17.91
C ALA A 129 -11.63 28.75 -18.33
N GLN A 130 -11.84 29.65 -17.39
CA GLN A 130 -12.26 30.99 -17.69
C GLN A 130 -11.19 31.81 -18.45
N ILE A 131 -9.94 31.71 -17.99
CA ILE A 131 -8.77 32.34 -18.64
C ILE A 131 -8.61 31.81 -20.06
N SER A 132 -8.72 30.50 -20.27
CA SER A 132 -8.62 29.88 -21.59
C SER A 132 -9.70 30.41 -22.54
N ARG A 133 -10.97 30.50 -22.10
CA ARG A 133 -12.05 31.07 -22.90
C ARG A 133 -11.81 32.54 -23.26
N GLN A 134 -11.30 33.35 -22.32
CA GLN A 134 -10.96 34.74 -22.59
C GLN A 134 -9.81 34.86 -23.59
N ALA A 135 -8.80 34.01 -23.50
CA ALA A 135 -7.69 33.97 -24.44
C ALA A 135 -8.14 33.50 -25.84
N ASP A 136 -9.08 32.55 -25.94
CA ASP A 136 -9.69 32.15 -27.20
C ASP A 136 -10.43 33.33 -27.85
N THR A 137 -11.32 34.03 -27.12
CA THR A 137 -12.07 35.20 -27.62
C THR A 137 -11.12 36.32 -28.05
N ALA A 138 -10.05 36.57 -27.27
CA ALA A 138 -9.06 37.62 -27.61
C ALA A 138 -8.29 37.25 -28.89
N ALA A 139 -7.93 36.00 -29.10
CA ALA A 139 -7.25 35.54 -30.31
C ALA A 139 -8.18 35.69 -31.53
N GLU A 140 -9.44 35.25 -31.44
CA GLU A 140 -10.43 35.41 -32.51
C GLU A 140 -10.65 36.89 -32.90
N LEU A 141 -10.77 37.78 -31.90
CA LEU A 141 -10.92 39.21 -32.15
C LEU A 141 -9.66 39.78 -32.84
N ASN A 142 -8.49 39.37 -32.44
CA ASN A 142 -7.23 39.80 -33.04
C ASN A 142 -7.05 39.23 -34.47
N GLU A 143 -7.56 38.05 -34.77
CA GLU A 143 -7.61 37.51 -36.13
C GLU A 143 -8.47 38.41 -37.04
N GLN A 144 -9.65 38.86 -36.55
CA GLN A 144 -10.52 39.81 -37.29
C GLN A 144 -9.86 41.18 -37.47
N ARG A 145 -9.20 41.71 -36.41
CA ARG A 145 -8.47 43.00 -36.50
C ARG A 145 -7.29 42.92 -37.45
N ARG A 146 -6.63 41.77 -37.52
CA ARG A 146 -5.56 41.57 -38.50
C ARG A 146 -6.09 41.55 -39.92
N ALA A 147 -7.22 40.85 -40.17
CA ALA A 147 -7.88 40.82 -41.47
C ALA A 147 -8.32 42.23 -41.91
N ALA A 148 -8.75 43.08 -40.98
CA ALA A 148 -9.08 44.49 -41.21
C ALA A 148 -7.83 45.41 -41.32
N GLY A 149 -6.61 44.89 -41.19
CA GLY A 149 -5.36 45.68 -41.28
C GLY A 149 -5.04 46.56 -40.05
N VAL A 150 -5.78 46.34 -38.92
CA VAL A 150 -5.68 47.22 -37.74
C VAL A 150 -4.48 46.83 -36.83
N ILE A 151 -4.05 45.58 -36.86
CA ILE A 151 -2.95 45.10 -36.03
C ILE A 151 -1.84 44.47 -36.90
N SER A 152 -0.61 44.39 -36.34
CA SER A 152 0.52 43.74 -36.98
C SER A 152 0.45 42.20 -36.86
N GLN A 153 1.21 41.51 -37.73
CA GLN A 153 1.36 40.04 -37.64
C GLN A 153 2.00 39.61 -36.31
N GLY A 154 2.91 40.43 -35.77
CA GLY A 154 3.59 40.16 -34.49
C GLY A 154 2.64 40.16 -33.30
N GLU A 155 1.65 41.10 -33.30
CA GLU A 155 0.58 41.18 -32.28
C GLU A 155 -0.34 39.98 -32.35
N LEU A 156 -0.77 39.57 -33.56
CA LEU A 156 -1.58 38.36 -33.76
C LEU A 156 -0.84 37.13 -33.26
N ASN A 157 0.41 36.95 -33.63
CA ASN A 157 1.23 35.81 -33.18
C ASN A 157 1.39 35.78 -31.65
N THR A 158 1.46 36.94 -31.00
CA THR A 158 1.50 37.05 -29.54
C THR A 158 0.19 36.58 -28.91
N SER A 159 -0.95 37.00 -29.46
CA SER A 159 -2.27 36.56 -29.01
C SER A 159 -2.46 35.03 -29.16
N ILE A 160 -2.04 34.46 -30.29
CA ILE A 160 -2.08 33.01 -30.52
C ILE A 160 -1.23 32.26 -29.48
N ARG A 161 0.00 32.75 -29.22
CA ARG A 161 0.86 32.12 -28.16
C ARG A 161 0.21 32.21 -26.80
N GLN A 162 -0.44 33.30 -26.44
CA GLN A 162 -1.15 33.44 -25.17
C GLN A 162 -2.34 32.45 -25.07
N ARG A 163 -3.10 32.25 -26.15
CA ARG A 163 -4.15 31.26 -26.25
C ARG A 163 -3.61 29.85 -25.99
N GLU A 164 -2.53 29.44 -26.70
CA GLU A 164 -1.96 28.12 -26.57
C GLU A 164 -1.37 27.90 -25.16
N GLN A 165 -0.78 28.93 -24.56
CA GLN A 165 -0.28 28.88 -23.19
C GLN A 165 -1.42 28.72 -22.17
N ALA A 166 -2.55 29.41 -22.37
CA ALA A 166 -3.71 29.30 -21.51
C ALA A 166 -4.34 27.88 -21.58
N ARG A 167 -4.45 27.30 -22.78
CA ARG A 167 -4.90 25.93 -22.99
C ARG A 167 -3.98 24.92 -22.32
N ALA A 168 -2.65 25.03 -22.53
CA ALA A 168 -1.69 24.15 -21.90
C ALA A 168 -1.70 24.24 -20.36
N ASN A 169 -2.00 25.42 -19.80
CA ASN A 169 -2.16 25.57 -18.36
C ASN A 169 -3.43 24.87 -17.85
N LEU A 170 -4.54 24.98 -18.59
CA LEU A 170 -5.79 24.30 -18.28
C LEU A 170 -5.61 22.78 -18.32
N ASP A 171 -4.98 22.24 -19.35
CA ASP A 171 -4.74 20.81 -19.51
C ASP A 171 -3.90 20.24 -18.34
N ARG A 172 -2.86 20.98 -17.94
CA ARG A 172 -2.06 20.61 -16.76
C ARG A 172 -2.88 20.61 -15.47
N ALA A 173 -3.78 21.58 -15.31
CA ALA A 173 -4.63 21.65 -14.13
C ALA A 173 -5.68 20.51 -14.11
N ILE A 174 -6.23 20.13 -15.26
CA ILE A 174 -7.13 18.99 -15.40
C ILE A 174 -6.40 17.69 -15.03
N ALA A 175 -5.18 17.50 -15.55
CA ALA A 175 -4.35 16.34 -15.19
C ALA A 175 -4.04 16.30 -13.69
N ALA A 176 -3.72 17.44 -13.08
CA ALA A 176 -3.48 17.53 -11.64
C ALA A 176 -4.76 17.19 -10.84
N MET A 177 -5.93 17.66 -11.26
CA MET A 177 -7.21 17.35 -10.62
C MET A 177 -7.54 15.85 -10.73
N THR A 178 -7.28 15.22 -11.86
CA THR A 178 -7.47 13.77 -12.05
C THR A 178 -6.55 12.98 -11.11
N ASN A 179 -5.28 13.38 -10.99
CA ASN A 179 -4.34 12.78 -10.04
C ASN A 179 -4.80 12.99 -8.59
N GLY A 180 -5.37 14.16 -8.28
CA GLY A 180 -5.97 14.45 -6.97
C GLY A 180 -7.14 13.54 -6.64
N TRP A 181 -8.00 13.24 -7.62
CA TRP A 181 -9.09 12.28 -7.45
C TRP A 181 -8.57 10.87 -7.16
N ILE A 182 -7.57 10.41 -7.90
CA ILE A 182 -6.91 9.13 -7.65
C ILE A 182 -6.29 9.09 -6.24
N ALA A 183 -5.68 10.19 -5.80
CA ALA A 183 -5.12 10.29 -4.45
C ALA A 183 -6.19 10.15 -3.36
N ILE A 184 -7.38 10.74 -3.54
CA ILE A 184 -8.51 10.56 -2.61
C ILE A 184 -8.95 9.09 -2.58
N GLN A 185 -9.16 8.48 -3.74
CA GLN A 185 -9.54 7.06 -3.80
C GLN A 185 -8.53 6.18 -3.07
N LYS A 186 -7.25 6.49 -3.23
CA LYS A 186 -6.16 5.78 -2.57
C LYS A 186 -6.14 6.01 -1.06
N SER A 187 -6.31 7.25 -0.59
CA SER A 187 -6.28 7.58 0.85
C SER A 187 -7.49 7.01 1.60
N LEU A 188 -8.64 6.92 0.93
CA LEU A 188 -9.86 6.31 1.47
C LEU A 188 -9.90 4.78 1.31
N GLY A 189 -8.94 4.18 0.60
CA GLY A 189 -8.90 2.74 0.34
C GLY A 189 -10.01 2.23 -0.59
N LEU A 190 -10.64 3.10 -1.37
CA LEU A 190 -11.80 2.76 -2.22
C LEU A 190 -11.42 2.09 -3.55
N GLY A 191 -10.16 2.09 -3.95
CA GLY A 191 -9.70 1.60 -5.26
C GLY A 191 -9.51 0.07 -5.36
N TRP A 192 -9.62 -0.69 -4.27
CA TRP A 192 -9.26 -2.11 -4.23
C TRP A 192 -10.43 -3.07 -4.04
N ALA A 193 -11.60 -2.54 -3.68
CA ALA A 193 -12.81 -3.34 -3.53
C ALA A 193 -13.51 -3.50 -4.88
N ASN A 194 -13.43 -4.66 -5.47
CA ASN A 194 -14.19 -5.08 -6.65
C ASN A 194 -13.62 -4.70 -8.03
N LEU A 195 -12.41 -5.15 -8.33
CA LEU A 195 -12.19 -5.63 -9.68
C LEU A 195 -12.83 -7.04 -9.72
N PRO A 196 -13.92 -7.24 -10.47
CA PRO A 196 -14.44 -8.60 -10.66
C PRO A 196 -13.31 -9.43 -11.26
N ALA A 197 -13.07 -10.61 -10.70
CA ALA A 197 -12.01 -11.55 -11.07
C ALA A 197 -12.09 -12.08 -12.52
N GLY A 198 -12.65 -11.31 -13.45
CA GLY A 198 -12.89 -11.67 -14.84
C GLY A 198 -12.31 -10.73 -15.90
N GLN A 199 -11.63 -9.61 -15.52
CA GLN A 199 -11.13 -8.66 -16.52
C GLN A 199 -9.61 -8.70 -16.78
N THR A 200 -8.91 -9.69 -16.26
CA THR A 200 -7.48 -9.89 -16.57
C THR A 200 -7.24 -10.52 -17.96
N THR A 201 -8.28 -10.86 -18.72
CA THR A 201 -8.16 -11.57 -19.99
C THR A 201 -8.10 -10.68 -21.24
N VAL A 202 -8.25 -9.35 -21.11
CA VAL A 202 -8.33 -8.46 -22.30
C VAL A 202 -6.95 -7.95 -22.75
N VAL A 203 -5.92 -8.02 -21.91
CA VAL A 203 -4.58 -7.54 -22.29
C VAL A 203 -3.73 -8.66 -22.91
N GLU A 204 -4.00 -9.91 -22.58
CA GLU A 204 -3.23 -11.06 -23.12
C GLU A 204 -3.64 -11.46 -24.54
N SER A 205 -4.89 -11.19 -24.94
CA SER A 205 -5.34 -11.48 -26.30
C SER A 205 -4.85 -10.48 -27.36
N ALA A 206 -4.53 -9.25 -26.95
CA ALA A 206 -4.06 -8.21 -27.88
C ALA A 206 -2.57 -8.37 -28.27
N THR A 207 -1.78 -9.10 -27.49
CA THR A 207 -0.37 -9.39 -27.83
C THR A 207 -0.22 -10.61 -28.72
N VAL A 208 -1.13 -11.58 -28.62
CA VAL A 208 -1.09 -12.81 -29.44
C VAL A 208 -1.51 -12.55 -30.89
N ASP A 209 -2.41 -11.60 -31.13
CA ASP A 209 -2.87 -11.27 -32.49
C ASP A 209 -1.86 -10.43 -33.30
N ARG A 210 -0.97 -9.68 -32.63
CA ARG A 210 0.13 -8.97 -33.30
C ARG A 210 1.23 -9.90 -33.81
N ASP A 211 1.47 -11.00 -33.15
CA ASP A 211 2.48 -12.00 -33.59
C ASP A 211 1.97 -12.90 -34.72
N ARG A 212 0.64 -13.05 -34.90
CA ARG A 212 0.06 -13.76 -36.03
C ARG A 212 0.02 -12.92 -37.32
N ALA A 213 -0.22 -11.61 -37.19
CA ALA A 213 -0.23 -10.70 -38.32
C ALA A 213 1.19 -10.47 -38.91
N GLY A 214 2.24 -10.61 -38.12
CA GLY A 214 3.63 -10.46 -38.57
C GLY A 214 4.20 -11.63 -39.33
N ARG A 215 3.58 -12.85 -39.26
CA ARG A 215 4.06 -14.06 -39.93
C ARG A 215 3.39 -14.37 -41.27
N SER A 216 2.36 -13.59 -41.65
CA SER A 216 1.64 -13.79 -42.89
C SER A 216 2.21 -13.00 -44.10
N ASN A 217 3.26 -12.18 -43.90
CA ASN A 217 3.80 -11.30 -44.94
C ASN A 217 5.25 -11.63 -45.36
N SER A 218 5.73 -12.87 -45.08
CA SER A 218 7.03 -13.33 -45.54
C SER A 218 6.89 -14.74 -46.19
N ASN A 219 6.18 -14.78 -47.31
CA ASN A 219 6.28 -15.83 -48.32
C ASN A 219 6.00 -15.23 -49.70
#